data_b0983f52e2305cf3c4a270e3b5801621
#
_entry.id   b0983f52e2305cf3c4a270e3b5801621
#
_cell.length_a   1.000
_cell.length_b   1.000
_cell.length_c   1.000
_cell.angle_alpha   90.00
_cell.angle_beta   90.00
_cell.angle_gamma   90.00
#
_symmetry.space_group_name_H-M   'P 1'
#
loop_
_entity.id
_entity.type
_entity.pdbx_description
1 polymer ?
#
loop_
_entity_poly.entity_id
_entity_poly.type
_entity_poly.pdbx_seq_one_letter_code
_entity_poly.pdbx_strand_id
1 'polypeptide(L)'
;MTRLFFSYWFLLLCSALFGQLNLKDNAPLANEVLPSANSEGLSLSLAAKKNGLVVVFSCNTCPFVVGSESFPGWENQYNTLFDQAVLQEIGFILVNSNEGKRDGADSFTEMQKHALDNGYKMPYLLDNNSLLANAFGAKTTPHIYFFDENLSLIYHGSIDNIWDKERKETIPYLSNAMLAKKEGNKIKIKQSAPKGCSIKRKQ
;
A
#
# COMPACT_ATOMS: atom_id res chain seq x y z
N MET A 1 -10.99 63.19 11.67
CA MET A 1 -11.74 62.02 11.18
C MET A 1 -10.75 61.00 10.63
N THR A 2 -10.33 60.05 11.46
CA THR A 2 -9.29 59.06 11.10
C THR A 2 -10.01 57.77 10.73
N ARG A 3 -9.94 57.36 9.48
CA ARG A 3 -10.54 56.11 8.98
C ARG A 3 -9.53 54.98 9.22
N LEU A 4 -9.85 54.05 10.11
CA LEU A 4 -9.16 52.75 10.26
C LEU A 4 -9.58 51.83 9.10
N PHE A 5 -8.61 51.43 8.30
CA PHE A 5 -8.79 50.31 7.35
C PHE A 5 -8.49 49.00 8.07
N PHE A 6 -9.52 48.18 8.32
CA PHE A 6 -9.38 46.79 8.73
C PHE A 6 -9.09 45.94 7.49
N SER A 7 -7.85 45.47 7.36
CA SER A 7 -7.48 44.51 6.34
C SER A 7 -7.85 43.11 6.83
N TYR A 8 -8.90 42.52 6.27
CA TYR A 8 -9.24 41.12 6.48
C TYR A 8 -8.29 40.22 5.68
N TRP A 9 -7.33 39.60 6.36
CA TRP A 9 -6.56 38.51 5.79
C TRP A 9 -7.40 37.25 5.82
N PHE A 10 -7.95 36.85 4.67
CA PHE A 10 -8.64 35.59 4.47
C PHE A 10 -7.58 34.47 4.39
N LEU A 11 -7.37 33.75 5.48
CA LEU A 11 -6.62 32.50 5.49
C LEU A 11 -7.42 31.46 4.71
N LEU A 12 -7.07 31.24 3.44
CA LEU A 12 -7.54 30.08 2.67
C LEU A 12 -6.93 28.82 3.32
N LEU A 13 -7.70 28.14 4.16
CA LEU A 13 -7.41 26.75 4.53
C LEU A 13 -7.61 25.90 3.27
N CYS A 14 -6.51 25.60 2.58
CA CYS A 14 -6.49 24.60 1.52
C CYS A 14 -6.62 23.21 2.20
N SER A 15 -7.83 22.72 2.40
CA SER A 15 -8.07 21.34 2.76
C SER A 15 -7.64 20.48 1.56
N ALA A 16 -6.47 19.85 1.65
CA ALA A 16 -6.03 18.87 0.67
C ALA A 16 -7.04 17.71 0.66
N LEU A 17 -7.91 17.69 -0.33
CA LEU A 17 -8.75 16.53 -0.64
C LEU A 17 -7.81 15.45 -1.20
N PHE A 18 -7.37 14.55 -0.33
CA PHE A 18 -6.61 13.37 -0.74
C PHE A 18 -7.53 12.42 -1.51
N GLY A 19 -7.56 12.58 -2.83
CA GLY A 19 -8.13 11.60 -3.75
C GLY A 19 -7.22 10.38 -3.86
N GLN A 20 -7.75 9.27 -4.36
CA GLN A 20 -6.92 8.12 -4.73
C GLN A 20 -5.94 8.52 -5.82
N LEU A 21 -4.68 8.05 -5.74
CA LEU A 21 -3.68 8.28 -6.78
C LEU A 21 -4.17 7.78 -8.14
N ASN A 22 -3.92 8.57 -9.17
CA ASN A 22 -4.14 8.21 -10.55
C ASN A 22 -2.89 7.58 -11.16
N LEU A 23 -3.06 6.82 -12.24
CA LEU A 23 -1.92 6.34 -13.03
C LEU A 23 -1.05 7.53 -13.46
N LYS A 24 0.26 7.38 -13.34
CA LYS A 24 1.31 8.37 -13.58
C LYS A 24 1.52 9.42 -12.48
N ASP A 25 0.70 9.43 -11.43
CA ASP A 25 1.02 10.24 -10.25
C ASP A 25 2.30 9.70 -9.60
N ASN A 26 3.13 10.59 -9.07
CA ASN A 26 4.31 10.21 -8.31
C ASN A 26 3.92 9.74 -6.90
N ALA A 27 4.69 8.80 -6.35
CA ALA A 27 4.50 8.34 -4.97
C ALA A 27 4.67 9.52 -3.99
N PRO A 28 3.64 9.90 -3.24
CA PRO A 28 3.76 10.93 -2.22
C PRO A 28 4.57 10.40 -1.04
N LEU A 29 5.18 11.29 -0.26
CA LEU A 29 5.97 10.98 0.93
C LEU A 29 7.13 9.98 0.64
N ALA A 30 7.65 9.98 -0.59
CA ALA A 30 8.59 8.96 -1.05
C ALA A 30 9.89 8.90 -0.24
N ASN A 31 10.31 10.00 0.39
CA ASN A 31 11.53 10.08 1.17
C ASN A 31 11.31 9.95 2.68
N GLU A 32 10.05 9.87 3.14
CA GLU A 32 9.74 9.67 4.55
C GLU A 32 10.17 8.27 5.00
N VAL A 33 10.97 8.20 6.07
CA VAL A 33 11.41 6.93 6.65
C VAL A 33 10.35 6.42 7.61
N LEU A 34 9.77 5.27 7.31
CA LEU A 34 8.81 4.58 8.16
C LEU A 34 9.52 3.51 9.00
N PRO A 35 9.18 3.37 10.30
CA PRO A 35 9.69 2.28 11.11
C PRO A 35 9.27 0.92 10.52
N SER A 36 10.15 -0.07 10.59
CA SER A 36 9.87 -1.44 10.15
C SER A 36 9.77 -2.41 11.31
N ALA A 37 8.81 -3.30 11.26
CA ALA A 37 8.59 -4.31 12.29
C ALA A 37 9.65 -5.43 12.28
N ASN A 38 10.30 -5.69 11.14
CA ASN A 38 11.19 -6.83 10.94
C ASN A 38 12.50 -6.49 10.22
N SER A 39 12.80 -5.20 10.04
CA SER A 39 14.04 -4.70 9.43
C SER A 39 14.36 -3.31 9.95
N GLU A 40 15.37 -2.65 9.39
CA GLU A 40 15.58 -1.21 9.61
C GLU A 40 14.45 -0.39 8.97
N GLY A 41 14.25 0.84 9.49
CA GLY A 41 13.30 1.79 8.93
C GLY A 41 13.63 2.10 7.46
N LEU A 42 12.62 2.27 6.63
CA LEU A 42 12.80 2.36 5.18
C LEU A 42 11.85 3.40 4.57
N SER A 43 12.33 4.15 3.58
CA SER A 43 11.52 5.02 2.74
C SER A 43 11.15 4.32 1.43
N LEU A 44 10.12 4.83 0.74
CA LEU A 44 9.73 4.29 -0.58
C LEU A 44 10.87 4.43 -1.58
N SER A 45 11.57 5.57 -1.55
CA SER A 45 12.73 5.82 -2.44
C SER A 45 13.86 4.82 -2.24
N LEU A 46 14.14 4.41 -0.99
CA LEU A 46 15.16 3.41 -0.68
C LEU A 46 14.69 1.98 -0.97
N ALA A 47 13.39 1.72 -0.85
CA ALA A 47 12.79 0.42 -1.15
C ALA A 47 12.74 0.13 -2.66
N ALA A 48 12.63 1.16 -3.48
CA ALA A 48 12.56 1.02 -4.93
C ALA A 48 13.80 0.33 -5.51
N LYS A 49 13.59 -0.51 -6.52
CA LYS A 49 14.65 -1.21 -7.26
C LYS A 49 14.59 -0.78 -8.74
N LYS A 50 15.47 -1.36 -9.54
CA LYS A 50 15.64 -1.03 -10.97
C LYS A 50 14.32 -1.01 -11.76
N ASN A 51 13.38 -1.89 -11.46
CA ASN A 51 12.11 -2.00 -12.17
C ASN A 51 10.93 -1.47 -11.35
N GLY A 52 11.18 -0.74 -10.25
CA GLY A 52 10.16 -0.04 -9.48
C GLY A 52 9.92 -0.60 -8.08
N LEU A 53 8.71 -0.33 -7.54
CA LEU A 53 8.33 -0.64 -6.16
C LEU A 53 6.86 -1.05 -6.08
N VAL A 54 6.60 -2.18 -5.45
CA VAL A 54 5.26 -2.60 -5.00
C VAL A 54 5.07 -2.20 -3.54
N VAL A 55 3.99 -1.47 -3.27
CA VAL A 55 3.51 -1.10 -1.92
C VAL A 55 2.19 -1.81 -1.68
N VAL A 56 2.11 -2.61 -0.62
CA VAL A 56 0.89 -3.32 -0.21
C VAL A 56 0.42 -2.77 1.12
N PHE A 57 -0.68 -2.02 1.13
CA PHE A 57 -1.35 -1.70 2.39
C PHE A 57 -1.96 -2.96 2.97
N SER A 58 -1.52 -3.37 4.15
CA SER A 58 -1.90 -4.61 4.82
C SER A 58 -2.22 -4.37 6.30
N CYS A 59 -2.58 -5.41 7.03
CA CYS A 59 -2.83 -5.38 8.47
C CYS A 59 -2.84 -6.79 9.06
N ASN A 60 -2.90 -6.91 10.38
CA ASN A 60 -2.77 -8.19 11.07
C ASN A 60 -4.08 -8.98 11.22
N THR A 61 -5.26 -8.37 10.97
CA THR A 61 -6.54 -8.97 11.38
C THR A 61 -7.65 -8.94 10.34
N CYS A 62 -7.41 -8.37 9.16
CA CYS A 62 -8.42 -8.33 8.10
C CYS A 62 -8.63 -9.74 7.51
N PRO A 63 -9.86 -10.30 7.48
CA PRO A 63 -10.12 -11.60 6.85
C PRO A 63 -9.70 -11.71 5.39
N PHE A 64 -9.66 -10.59 4.67
CA PHE A 64 -9.12 -10.56 3.31
C PHE A 64 -7.59 -10.63 3.27
N VAL A 65 -6.90 -10.29 4.36
CA VAL A 65 -5.45 -10.46 4.51
C VAL A 65 -5.16 -11.86 5.05
N VAL A 66 -5.56 -12.15 6.29
CA VAL A 66 -5.16 -13.34 7.03
C VAL A 66 -6.00 -14.59 6.71
N GLY A 67 -7.12 -14.42 6.01
CA GLY A 67 -8.04 -15.50 5.70
C GLY A 67 -9.22 -15.60 6.66
N SER A 68 -10.17 -16.45 6.29
CA SER A 68 -11.37 -16.85 7.05
C SER A 68 -11.83 -18.22 6.58
N GLU A 69 -12.85 -18.79 7.20
CA GLU A 69 -13.45 -20.07 6.76
C GLU A 69 -13.89 -20.06 5.28
N SER A 70 -14.29 -18.91 4.75
CA SER A 70 -14.81 -18.77 3.38
C SER A 70 -13.83 -18.20 2.38
N PHE A 71 -12.65 -17.72 2.82
CA PHE A 71 -11.66 -17.08 1.97
C PHE A 71 -10.23 -17.34 2.49
N PRO A 72 -9.30 -17.81 1.65
CA PRO A 72 -7.96 -18.22 2.10
C PRO A 72 -7.06 -17.05 2.56
N GLY A 73 -7.46 -15.80 2.31
CA GLY A 73 -6.63 -14.62 2.53
C GLY A 73 -5.55 -14.45 1.46
N TRP A 74 -5.07 -13.24 1.31
CA TRP A 74 -3.98 -12.95 0.37
C TRP A 74 -2.59 -12.97 0.99
N GLU A 75 -2.50 -12.97 2.32
CA GLU A 75 -1.23 -13.02 3.05
C GLU A 75 -0.40 -14.24 2.70
N ASN A 76 -1.04 -15.39 2.46
CA ASN A 76 -0.39 -16.63 2.04
C ASN A 76 0.39 -16.50 0.71
N GLN A 77 0.12 -15.46 -0.08
CA GLN A 77 0.81 -15.18 -1.34
C GLN A 77 2.00 -14.20 -1.17
N TYR A 78 2.10 -13.46 -0.04
CA TYR A 78 3.05 -12.36 0.12
C TYR A 78 4.50 -12.77 -0.09
N ASN A 79 4.94 -13.86 0.53
CA ASN A 79 6.31 -14.35 0.38
C ASN A 79 6.61 -14.78 -1.07
N THR A 80 5.66 -15.43 -1.74
CA THR A 80 5.81 -15.82 -3.16
C THR A 80 5.88 -14.60 -4.07
N LEU A 81 5.02 -13.60 -3.83
CA LEU A 81 5.03 -12.33 -4.59
C LEU A 81 6.31 -11.55 -4.36
N PHE A 82 6.84 -11.54 -3.12
CA PHE A 82 8.14 -10.96 -2.82
C PHE A 82 9.27 -11.65 -3.57
N ASP A 83 9.31 -12.99 -3.56
CA ASP A 83 10.32 -13.75 -4.30
C ASP A 83 10.26 -13.45 -5.81
N GLN A 84 9.05 -13.35 -6.38
CA GLN A 84 8.86 -12.91 -7.77
C GLN A 84 9.38 -11.48 -8.00
N ALA A 85 9.08 -10.55 -7.08
CA ALA A 85 9.54 -9.17 -7.18
C ALA A 85 11.09 -9.09 -7.15
N VAL A 86 11.73 -9.83 -6.24
CA VAL A 86 13.19 -9.89 -6.15
C VAL A 86 13.81 -10.37 -7.47
N LEU A 87 13.31 -11.48 -8.04
CA LEU A 87 13.79 -12.01 -9.34
C LEU A 87 13.60 -11.01 -10.49
N GLN A 88 12.64 -10.12 -10.36
CA GLN A 88 12.29 -9.10 -11.35
C GLN A 88 12.94 -7.73 -11.06
N GLU A 89 13.82 -7.64 -10.05
CA GLU A 89 14.45 -6.39 -9.60
C GLU A 89 13.42 -5.30 -9.26
N ILE A 90 12.32 -5.70 -8.60
CA ILE A 90 11.24 -4.83 -8.10
C ILE A 90 11.32 -4.82 -6.57
N GLY A 91 11.26 -3.64 -5.96
CA GLY A 91 11.08 -3.50 -4.51
C GLY A 91 9.67 -3.96 -4.10
N PHE A 92 9.55 -4.51 -2.89
CA PHE A 92 8.25 -4.97 -2.38
C PHE A 92 8.19 -4.74 -0.88
N ILE A 93 7.20 -3.98 -0.41
CA ILE A 93 7.01 -3.65 1.00
C ILE A 93 5.54 -3.81 1.40
N LEU A 94 5.33 -4.15 2.66
CA LEU A 94 4.03 -4.09 3.31
C LEU A 94 3.95 -2.83 4.17
N VAL A 95 2.76 -2.24 4.29
CA VAL A 95 2.51 -1.04 5.10
C VAL A 95 1.25 -1.23 5.94
N ASN A 96 1.37 -1.11 7.27
CA ASN A 96 0.24 -1.14 8.18
C ASN A 96 -0.18 0.28 8.56
N SER A 97 -1.37 0.67 8.08
CA SER A 97 -1.95 2.00 8.28
C SER A 97 -3.17 2.00 9.21
N ASN A 98 -3.40 0.90 9.96
CA ASN A 98 -4.55 0.75 10.85
C ASN A 98 -4.35 1.50 12.18
N GLU A 99 -4.22 2.82 12.13
CA GLU A 99 -4.00 3.65 13.30
C GLU A 99 -5.10 3.50 14.37
N GLY A 100 -6.35 3.28 13.98
CA GLY A 100 -7.46 3.02 14.91
C GLY A 100 -7.40 1.66 15.62
N LYS A 101 -6.42 0.80 15.29
CA LYS A 101 -6.10 -0.48 15.95
C LYS A 101 -4.70 -0.50 16.58
N ARG A 102 -4.04 0.66 16.63
CA ARG A 102 -2.64 0.79 17.04
C ARG A 102 -2.40 0.46 18.52
N ASP A 103 -3.41 0.66 19.35
CA ASP A 103 -3.36 0.31 20.79
C ASP A 103 -3.66 -1.19 21.05
N GLY A 104 -3.80 -2.01 19.99
CA GLY A 104 -4.15 -3.43 20.07
C GLY A 104 -3.56 -4.25 18.93
N ALA A 105 -4.42 -4.89 18.16
CA ALA A 105 -4.04 -5.92 17.18
C ALA A 105 -3.10 -5.45 16.04
N ASP A 106 -3.01 -4.17 15.78
CA ASP A 106 -2.08 -3.59 14.80
C ASP A 106 -1.02 -2.71 15.50
N SER A 107 -0.73 -2.94 16.81
CA SER A 107 0.39 -2.31 17.52
C SER A 107 1.73 -2.72 16.90
N PHE A 108 2.77 -1.91 17.13
CA PHE A 108 4.09 -2.22 16.58
C PHE A 108 4.60 -3.60 17.05
N THR A 109 4.39 -3.93 18.33
CA THR A 109 4.74 -5.25 18.88
C THR A 109 3.96 -6.38 18.22
N GLU A 110 2.65 -6.20 17.99
CA GLU A 110 1.85 -7.20 17.27
C GLU A 110 2.25 -7.31 15.80
N MET A 111 2.66 -6.22 15.14
CA MET A 111 3.23 -6.27 13.80
C MET A 111 4.54 -7.08 13.77
N GLN A 112 5.43 -6.89 14.75
CA GLN A 112 6.68 -7.66 14.87
C GLN A 112 6.38 -9.16 15.03
N LYS A 113 5.48 -9.49 15.96
CA LYS A 113 5.04 -10.87 16.19
C LYS A 113 4.43 -11.47 14.93
N HIS A 114 3.51 -10.75 14.28
CA HIS A 114 2.82 -11.20 13.06
C HIS A 114 3.80 -11.45 11.91
N ALA A 115 4.76 -10.55 11.71
CA ALA A 115 5.80 -10.72 10.69
C ALA A 115 6.68 -11.95 10.96
N LEU A 116 7.02 -12.21 12.23
CA LEU A 116 7.80 -13.37 12.64
C LEU A 116 7.01 -14.67 12.44
N ASP A 117 5.77 -14.73 12.93
CA ASP A 117 4.91 -15.92 12.88
C ASP A 117 4.61 -16.35 11.43
N ASN A 118 4.49 -15.38 10.51
CA ASN A 118 4.24 -15.63 9.08
C ASN A 118 5.51 -15.64 8.22
N GLY A 119 6.69 -15.52 8.82
CA GLY A 119 7.97 -15.56 8.14
C GLY A 119 8.09 -14.52 7.02
N TYR A 120 7.65 -13.27 7.27
CA TYR A 120 7.71 -12.22 6.26
C TYR A 120 9.14 -11.96 5.79
N LYS A 121 9.36 -12.11 4.50
CA LYS A 121 10.65 -11.85 3.84
C LYS A 121 10.85 -10.38 3.47
N MET A 122 9.75 -9.65 3.32
CA MET A 122 9.73 -8.23 2.93
C MET A 122 9.64 -7.32 4.16
N PRO A 123 10.07 -6.05 4.08
CA PRO A 123 9.85 -5.07 5.13
C PRO A 123 8.36 -4.85 5.40
N TYR A 124 7.99 -4.81 6.69
CA TYR A 124 6.63 -4.51 7.15
C TYR A 124 6.63 -3.19 7.92
N LEU A 125 6.23 -2.13 7.24
CA LEU A 125 6.37 -0.75 7.67
C LEU A 125 5.15 -0.26 8.46
N LEU A 126 5.42 0.55 9.48
CA LEU A 126 4.41 1.21 10.30
C LEU A 126 4.10 2.60 9.72
N ASP A 127 2.87 2.81 9.28
CA ASP A 127 2.36 4.12 8.84
C ASP A 127 1.61 4.80 9.99
N ASN A 128 2.32 5.65 10.72
CA ASN A 128 1.76 6.43 11.82
C ASN A 128 0.67 7.38 11.32
N ASN A 129 -0.43 7.48 12.06
CA ASN A 129 -1.57 8.33 11.77
C ASN A 129 -2.18 8.09 10.37
N SER A 130 -1.91 6.94 9.76
CA SER A 130 -2.33 6.61 8.38
C SER A 130 -1.92 7.67 7.35
N LEU A 131 -0.79 8.35 7.55
CA LEU A 131 -0.36 9.48 6.71
C LEU A 131 -0.10 9.03 5.27
N LEU A 132 0.63 7.92 5.11
CA LEU A 132 0.92 7.37 3.78
C LEU A 132 -0.37 6.86 3.11
N ALA A 133 -1.21 6.12 3.85
CA ALA A 133 -2.50 5.65 3.31
C ALA A 133 -3.40 6.80 2.88
N ASN A 134 -3.40 7.92 3.63
CA ASN A 134 -4.16 9.11 3.27
C ASN A 134 -3.61 9.76 2.00
N ALA A 135 -2.29 9.92 1.91
CA ALA A 135 -1.63 10.51 0.73
C ALA A 135 -1.83 9.68 -0.55
N PHE A 136 -1.90 8.33 -0.43
CA PHE A 136 -2.20 7.42 -1.54
C PHE A 136 -3.70 7.34 -1.87
N GLY A 137 -4.58 7.79 -0.97
CA GLY A 137 -6.00 7.52 -1.05
C GLY A 137 -6.34 6.03 -0.93
N ALA A 138 -5.50 5.27 -0.21
CA ALA A 138 -5.72 3.86 0.05
C ALA A 138 -6.94 3.66 0.94
N LYS A 139 -7.81 2.71 0.58
CA LYS A 139 -9.12 2.54 1.23
C LYS A 139 -9.22 1.24 2.01
N THR A 140 -8.56 0.19 1.56
CA THR A 140 -8.74 -1.17 2.08
C THR A 140 -7.41 -1.85 2.41
N THR A 141 -7.47 -2.96 3.14
CA THR A 141 -6.40 -3.93 3.28
C THR A 141 -6.87 -5.29 2.77
N PRO A 142 -6.19 -5.94 1.79
CA PRO A 142 -5.05 -5.37 1.07
C PRO A 142 -5.46 -4.30 0.04
N HIS A 143 -4.53 -3.39 -0.30
CA HIS A 143 -4.62 -2.47 -1.43
C HIS A 143 -3.22 -2.30 -2.03
N ILE A 144 -3.08 -2.55 -3.31
CA ILE A 144 -1.81 -2.61 -4.01
C ILE A 144 -1.57 -1.33 -4.79
N TYR A 145 -0.33 -0.83 -4.74
CA TYR A 145 0.18 0.22 -5.61
C TYR A 145 1.53 -0.24 -6.16
N PHE A 146 1.70 -0.24 -7.47
CA PHE A 146 2.95 -0.57 -8.13
C PHE A 146 3.45 0.63 -8.94
N PHE A 147 4.62 1.09 -8.58
CA PHE A 147 5.32 2.23 -9.18
C PHE A 147 6.47 1.75 -10.06
N ASP A 148 6.81 2.51 -11.09
CA ASP A 148 8.02 2.30 -11.88
C ASP A 148 9.27 2.79 -11.16
N GLU A 149 10.42 2.74 -11.83
CA GLU A 149 11.74 3.17 -11.32
C GLU A 149 11.82 4.64 -10.96
N ASN A 150 10.93 5.47 -11.49
CA ASN A 150 10.81 6.90 -11.19
C ASN A 150 9.75 7.18 -10.12
N LEU A 151 9.24 6.13 -9.47
CA LEU A 151 8.12 6.19 -8.52
C LEU A 151 6.84 6.78 -9.13
N SER A 152 6.60 6.58 -10.41
CA SER A 152 5.35 6.92 -11.10
C SER A 152 4.41 5.70 -11.08
N LEU A 153 3.14 5.91 -10.71
CA LEU A 153 2.17 4.82 -10.53
C LEU A 153 1.80 4.15 -11.87
N ILE A 154 2.02 2.85 -11.97
CA ILE A 154 1.76 2.06 -13.18
C ILE A 154 0.68 0.99 -13.01
N TYR A 155 0.38 0.59 -11.77
CA TYR A 155 -0.74 -0.30 -11.44
C TYR A 155 -1.25 -0.01 -10.02
N HIS A 156 -2.59 -0.11 -9.80
CA HIS A 156 -3.17 -0.19 -8.46
C HIS A 156 -4.42 -1.07 -8.44
N GLY A 157 -4.72 -1.65 -7.27
CA GLY A 157 -5.92 -2.49 -7.08
C GLY A 157 -5.69 -3.71 -6.19
N SER A 158 -6.15 -4.87 -6.63
CA SER A 158 -6.03 -6.17 -5.95
C SER A 158 -4.81 -6.96 -6.40
N ILE A 159 -4.42 -7.97 -5.63
CA ILE A 159 -3.40 -8.97 -6.01
C ILE A 159 -3.89 -9.81 -7.20
N ASP A 160 -5.11 -10.30 -7.10
CA ASP A 160 -5.80 -11.12 -8.09
C ASP A 160 -7.32 -10.98 -7.93
N ASN A 161 -8.10 -11.86 -8.58
CA ASN A 161 -9.57 -11.90 -8.51
C ASN A 161 -10.11 -13.12 -7.76
N ILE A 162 -9.35 -13.77 -6.88
CA ILE A 162 -9.81 -15.00 -6.20
C ILE A 162 -11.02 -14.75 -5.28
N TRP A 163 -11.26 -13.52 -4.87
CA TRP A 163 -12.43 -13.10 -4.08
C TRP A 163 -13.74 -13.15 -4.87
N ASP A 164 -13.66 -13.06 -6.21
CA ASP A 164 -14.83 -13.12 -7.08
C ASP A 164 -15.23 -14.59 -7.29
N LYS A 165 -16.32 -14.99 -6.68
CA LYS A 165 -16.86 -16.35 -6.78
C LYS A 165 -17.41 -16.69 -8.18
N GLU A 166 -17.74 -15.66 -8.96
CA GLU A 166 -18.28 -15.78 -10.32
C GLU A 166 -17.20 -15.71 -11.40
N ARG A 167 -15.92 -15.60 -11.00
CA ARG A 167 -14.81 -15.55 -11.96
C ARG A 167 -14.77 -16.80 -12.82
N LYS A 168 -14.56 -16.62 -14.11
CA LYS A 168 -14.34 -17.73 -15.06
C LYS A 168 -12.93 -18.31 -14.97
N GLU A 169 -11.96 -17.45 -14.62
CA GLU A 169 -10.55 -17.81 -14.47
C GLU A 169 -9.90 -16.94 -13.39
N THR A 170 -8.81 -17.41 -12.82
CA THR A 170 -8.00 -16.63 -11.90
C THR A 170 -7.05 -15.74 -12.68
N ILE A 171 -7.12 -14.43 -12.46
CA ILE A 171 -6.26 -13.43 -13.09
C ILE A 171 -5.30 -12.89 -12.02
N PRO A 172 -4.00 -13.23 -12.07
CA PRO A 172 -3.01 -12.75 -11.12
C PRO A 172 -2.54 -11.34 -11.52
N TYR A 173 -3.35 -10.33 -11.22
CA TYR A 173 -3.14 -8.96 -11.67
C TYR A 173 -1.75 -8.42 -11.36
N LEU A 174 -1.30 -8.56 -10.10
CA LEU A 174 -0.01 -8.03 -9.65
C LEU A 174 1.15 -8.78 -10.32
N SER A 175 1.15 -10.11 -10.32
CA SER A 175 2.20 -10.91 -10.96
C SER A 175 2.32 -10.59 -12.45
N ASN A 176 1.18 -10.45 -13.15
CA ASN A 176 1.16 -10.06 -14.56
C ASN A 176 1.72 -8.65 -14.78
N ALA A 177 1.41 -7.70 -13.87
CA ALA A 177 1.94 -6.34 -13.96
C ALA A 177 3.45 -6.30 -13.74
N MET A 178 3.95 -7.03 -12.74
CA MET A 178 5.38 -7.13 -12.45
C MET A 178 6.15 -7.76 -13.61
N LEU A 179 5.64 -8.88 -14.16
CA LEU A 179 6.26 -9.56 -15.30
C LEU A 179 6.29 -8.65 -16.54
N ALA A 180 5.18 -8.01 -16.86
CA ALA A 180 5.12 -7.07 -17.99
C ALA A 180 6.13 -5.93 -17.85
N LYS A 181 6.29 -5.36 -16.64
CA LYS A 181 7.28 -4.32 -16.37
C LYS A 181 8.72 -4.83 -16.58
N LYS A 182 9.04 -6.02 -16.05
CA LYS A 182 10.37 -6.66 -16.20
C LYS A 182 10.73 -6.88 -17.67
N GLU A 183 9.76 -7.28 -18.48
CA GLU A 183 9.94 -7.58 -19.90
C GLU A 183 9.87 -6.34 -20.81
N GLY A 184 9.62 -5.15 -20.27
CA GLY A 184 9.41 -3.92 -21.03
C GLY A 184 8.09 -3.90 -21.82
N ASN A 185 7.15 -4.78 -21.48
CA ASN A 185 5.85 -4.89 -22.09
C ASN A 185 4.83 -3.93 -21.45
N LYS A 186 3.74 -3.65 -22.19
CA LYS A 186 2.61 -2.87 -21.63
C LYS A 186 1.84 -3.71 -20.60
N ILE A 187 1.63 -3.16 -19.40
CA ILE A 187 0.70 -3.73 -18.43
C ILE A 187 -0.72 -3.67 -19.04
N LYS A 188 -1.33 -4.83 -19.25
CA LYS A 188 -2.67 -4.94 -19.89
C LYS A 188 -3.77 -4.43 -18.97
N ILE A 189 -3.74 -4.84 -17.70
CA ILE A 189 -4.70 -4.42 -16.67
C ILE A 189 -3.94 -3.54 -15.67
N LYS A 190 -4.15 -2.22 -15.77
CA LYS A 190 -3.44 -1.23 -14.93
C LYS A 190 -4.21 -0.86 -13.67
N GLN A 191 -5.48 -1.23 -13.60
CA GLN A 191 -6.36 -0.96 -12.47
C GLN A 191 -7.29 -2.15 -12.27
N SER A 192 -7.51 -2.53 -11.01
CA SER A 192 -8.56 -3.46 -10.61
C SER A 192 -9.24 -2.94 -9.34
N ALA A 193 -10.44 -3.40 -9.05
CA ALA A 193 -11.13 -2.98 -7.84
C ALA A 193 -10.41 -3.57 -6.61
N PRO A 194 -9.92 -2.74 -5.68
CA PRO A 194 -9.35 -3.26 -4.44
C PRO A 194 -10.46 -3.87 -3.60
N LYS A 195 -10.24 -5.08 -3.10
CA LYS A 195 -11.16 -5.81 -2.24
C LYS A 195 -10.53 -6.05 -0.88
N GLY A 196 -11.23 -5.68 0.19
CA GLY A 196 -10.67 -5.81 1.53
C GLY A 196 -11.51 -5.10 2.59
N CYS A 197 -11.05 -5.15 3.84
CA CYS A 197 -11.60 -4.36 4.93
C CYS A 197 -11.12 -2.91 4.83
N SER A 198 -11.94 -1.96 5.23
CA SER A 198 -11.52 -0.55 5.31
C SER A 198 -10.31 -0.38 6.25
N ILE A 199 -9.35 0.44 5.86
CA ILE A 199 -8.26 0.87 6.73
C ILE A 199 -8.86 1.57 7.95
N LYS A 200 -8.45 1.16 9.17
CA LYS A 200 -8.96 1.68 10.44
C LYS A 200 -8.18 2.93 10.83
N ARG A 201 -8.67 4.07 10.40
CA ARG A 201 -8.12 5.38 10.77
C ARG A 201 -8.55 5.77 12.18
N LYS A 202 -7.74 6.58 12.86
CA LYS A 202 -8.15 7.22 14.12
C LYS A 202 -9.07 8.39 13.78
N GLN A 203 -10.20 8.48 14.50
CA GLN A 203 -11.13 9.61 14.40
C GLN A 203 -10.63 10.78 15.23
#